data_656f8310d8c189b696c7d3678fb90f4e
#
_entry.id   656f8310d8c189b696c7d3678fb90f4e
#
_cell.length_a   1.000
_cell.length_b   1.000
_cell.length_c   1.000
_cell.angle_alpha   90.00
_cell.angle_beta   90.00
_cell.angle_gamma   90.00
#
_symmetry.space_group_name_H-M   'P 1'
#
loop_
_entity.id
_entity.type
_entity.pdbx_description
1 polymer ?
#
loop_
_entity_poly.entity_id
_entity_poly.type
_entity_poly.pdbx_seq_one_letter_code
_entity_poly.pdbx_strand_id
1 'polypeptide(L)'
;LKEKLETFLSNGSVVLGPLDMGHLSYNPNHTILYGVDHFVTVYAIDDQYLYLHDPAGFACMKVTFNDIIEAWKAEAIDYKRGAYSMWGNFKKVKTPSQTEIYQETARIMKNRYLNGQSGVLKYYAKVVAENGLNTEQKQLHQYFSFKLAAVRNLYLSKFLKEHEPKGTRLKEELATLFGQAHLSCLK
;
A
#
# COMPACT_ATOMS: atom_id res chain seq x y z
N LEU A 1 -7.83 0.26 -24.85
CA LEU A 1 -6.91 0.42 -23.72
C LEU A 1 -5.50 0.75 -24.21
N LYS A 2 -4.90 -0.07 -25.09
CA LYS A 2 -3.53 0.06 -25.57
C LYS A 2 -3.27 1.45 -26.17
N GLU A 3 -4.05 1.89 -27.13
CA GLU A 3 -3.95 3.19 -27.79
C GLU A 3 -3.97 4.36 -26.78
N LYS A 4 -4.84 4.30 -25.78
CA LYS A 4 -4.90 5.33 -24.74
C LYS A 4 -3.67 5.31 -23.82
N LEU A 5 -3.14 4.10 -23.51
CA LEU A 5 -1.88 3.96 -22.78
C LEU A 5 -0.70 4.53 -23.56
N GLU A 6 -0.59 4.24 -24.85
CA GLU A 6 0.44 4.80 -25.74
C GLU A 6 0.42 6.32 -25.72
N THR A 7 -0.77 6.91 -25.83
CA THR A 7 -0.96 8.37 -25.79
C THR A 7 -0.45 8.96 -24.46
N PHE A 8 -0.73 8.33 -23.33
CA PHE A 8 -0.27 8.84 -22.04
C PHE A 8 1.22 8.56 -21.80
N LEU A 9 1.70 7.39 -22.19
CA LEU A 9 3.10 7.00 -22.03
C LEU A 9 4.08 7.84 -22.83
N SER A 10 3.63 8.46 -23.92
CA SER A 10 4.46 9.43 -24.66
C SER A 10 4.84 10.66 -23.82
N ASN A 11 4.11 10.96 -22.76
CA ASN A 11 4.36 12.07 -21.84
C ASN A 11 4.82 11.63 -20.43
N GLY A 12 5.09 10.34 -20.22
CA GLY A 12 5.56 9.80 -18.97
C GLY A 12 4.77 8.61 -18.47
N SER A 13 5.08 8.16 -17.26
CA SER A 13 4.43 7.00 -16.65
C SER A 13 2.94 7.23 -16.39
N VAL A 14 2.20 6.12 -16.32
CA VAL A 14 0.74 6.10 -16.14
C VAL A 14 0.38 5.30 -14.90
N VAL A 15 -0.47 5.84 -14.04
CA VAL A 15 -1.03 5.09 -12.90
C VAL A 15 -2.34 4.44 -13.33
N LEU A 16 -2.47 3.15 -13.05
CA LEU A 16 -3.70 2.37 -13.24
C LEU A 16 -4.28 1.92 -11.90
N GLY A 17 -5.59 1.94 -11.78
CA GLY A 17 -6.34 1.38 -10.65
C GLY A 17 -7.80 1.84 -10.61
N PRO A 18 -8.59 1.38 -9.64
CA PRO A 18 -8.22 0.28 -8.75
C PRO A 18 -8.05 -1.05 -9.51
N LEU A 19 -7.08 -1.85 -9.10
CA LEU A 19 -6.87 -3.21 -9.60
C LEU A 19 -7.18 -4.19 -8.45
N ASP A 20 -7.81 -5.32 -8.74
CA ASP A 20 -7.93 -6.41 -7.78
C ASP A 20 -6.59 -7.15 -7.69
N MET A 21 -5.97 -7.10 -6.50
CA MET A 21 -4.69 -7.77 -6.24
C MET A 21 -4.75 -9.27 -6.48
N GLY A 22 -5.93 -9.89 -6.39
CA GLY A 22 -6.12 -11.32 -6.64
C GLY A 22 -5.74 -11.76 -8.05
N HIS A 23 -5.78 -10.85 -9.02
CA HIS A 23 -5.41 -11.11 -10.42
C HIS A 23 -3.96 -10.70 -10.76
N LEU A 24 -3.19 -10.16 -9.81
CA LEU A 24 -1.80 -9.74 -10.04
C LEU A 24 -0.84 -10.89 -9.72
N SER A 25 -0.75 -11.86 -10.60
CA SER A 25 -0.07 -13.17 -10.43
C SER A 25 1.44 -13.08 -10.14
N TYR A 26 2.09 -11.96 -10.43
CA TYR A 26 3.48 -11.71 -10.03
C TYR A 26 3.64 -11.55 -8.50
N ASN A 27 2.57 -11.26 -7.77
CA ASN A 27 2.59 -11.23 -6.32
C ASN A 27 2.34 -12.66 -5.79
N PRO A 28 3.29 -13.29 -5.07
CA PRO A 28 3.11 -14.65 -4.57
C PRO A 28 1.88 -14.85 -3.68
N ASN A 29 1.39 -13.77 -3.08
CA ASN A 29 0.22 -13.80 -2.18
C ASN A 29 -1.09 -13.42 -2.90
N HIS A 30 -1.11 -13.28 -4.22
CA HIS A 30 -2.28 -12.78 -4.95
C HIS A 30 -3.56 -13.55 -4.62
N THR A 31 -3.51 -14.88 -4.49
CA THR A 31 -4.70 -15.72 -4.24
C THR A 31 -5.43 -15.41 -2.93
N ILE A 32 -4.73 -14.85 -1.93
CA ILE A 32 -5.32 -14.43 -0.65
C ILE A 32 -5.62 -12.93 -0.59
N LEU A 33 -5.31 -12.20 -1.65
CA LEU A 33 -5.53 -10.76 -1.78
C LEU A 33 -6.69 -10.43 -2.74
N TYR A 34 -7.54 -11.42 -3.02
CA TYR A 34 -8.73 -11.23 -3.85
C TYR A 34 -9.67 -10.22 -3.20
N GLY A 35 -10.16 -9.25 -3.98
CA GLY A 35 -11.01 -8.16 -3.48
C GLY A 35 -10.25 -7.03 -2.76
N VAL A 36 -8.92 -7.04 -2.76
CA VAL A 36 -8.10 -5.93 -2.21
C VAL A 36 -7.71 -4.99 -3.34
N ASP A 37 -8.01 -3.69 -3.18
CA ASP A 37 -7.70 -2.66 -4.17
C ASP A 37 -6.20 -2.36 -4.25
N HIS A 38 -5.74 -2.09 -5.46
CA HIS A 38 -4.35 -1.76 -5.72
C HIS A 38 -4.17 -0.76 -6.85
N PHE A 39 -3.02 -0.11 -6.88
CA PHE A 39 -2.62 0.84 -7.92
C PHE A 39 -1.19 0.56 -8.34
N VAL A 40 -0.94 0.56 -9.65
CA VAL A 40 0.40 0.32 -10.21
C VAL A 40 0.80 1.46 -11.14
N THR A 41 2.11 1.60 -11.36
CA THR A 41 2.65 2.58 -12.32
C THR A 41 3.17 1.85 -13.55
N VAL A 42 2.52 2.04 -14.68
CA VAL A 42 2.96 1.53 -15.99
C VAL A 42 3.97 2.51 -16.58
N TYR A 43 5.11 2.02 -17.05
CA TYR A 43 6.17 2.85 -17.65
C TYR A 43 6.46 2.51 -19.11
N ALA A 44 6.03 1.32 -19.59
CA ALA A 44 6.13 0.91 -20.97
C ALA A 44 5.07 -0.12 -21.33
N ILE A 45 4.80 -0.30 -22.62
CA ILE A 45 3.98 -1.39 -23.17
C ILE A 45 4.60 -1.90 -24.47
N ASP A 46 4.29 -3.13 -24.85
CA ASP A 46 4.49 -3.69 -26.17
C ASP A 46 3.18 -4.26 -26.73
N ASP A 47 3.24 -5.18 -27.69
CA ASP A 47 2.04 -5.77 -28.28
C ASP A 47 1.27 -6.69 -27.35
N GLN A 48 1.92 -7.29 -26.37
CA GLN A 48 1.36 -8.31 -25.51
C GLN A 48 1.36 -7.96 -24.02
N TYR A 49 2.25 -7.05 -23.59
CA TYR A 49 2.55 -6.84 -22.19
C TYR A 49 2.54 -5.38 -21.79
N LEU A 50 2.22 -5.18 -20.51
CA LEU A 50 2.52 -3.96 -19.76
C LEU A 50 3.75 -4.19 -18.90
N TYR A 51 4.58 -3.16 -18.79
CA TYR A 51 5.74 -3.09 -17.90
C TYR A 51 5.45 -2.09 -16.81
N LEU A 52 5.49 -2.54 -15.56
CA LEU A 52 5.00 -1.75 -14.44
C LEU A 52 5.88 -1.85 -13.20
N HIS A 53 5.73 -0.86 -12.33
CA HIS A 53 6.20 -0.85 -10.96
C HIS A 53 5.00 -0.95 -10.02
N ASP A 54 5.10 -1.85 -9.07
CA ASP A 54 4.11 -2.04 -8.02
C ASP A 54 4.67 -1.53 -6.68
N PRO A 55 3.97 -0.59 -6.01
CA PRO A 55 4.43 -0.03 -4.73
C PRO A 55 4.46 -1.05 -3.58
N ALA A 56 3.86 -2.24 -3.75
CA ALA A 56 4.00 -3.33 -2.78
C ALA A 56 5.39 -4.01 -2.77
N GLY A 57 6.34 -3.50 -3.58
CA GLY A 57 7.73 -3.94 -3.60
C GLY A 57 8.11 -4.74 -4.84
N PHE A 58 7.27 -4.79 -5.86
CA PHE A 58 7.54 -5.50 -7.12
C PHE A 58 7.89 -4.50 -8.22
N ALA A 59 9.19 -4.23 -8.40
CA ALA A 59 9.68 -3.36 -9.46
C ALA A 59 9.85 -4.13 -10.78
N CYS A 60 9.70 -3.43 -11.90
CA CYS A 60 9.97 -3.93 -13.25
C CYS A 60 9.21 -5.22 -13.61
N MET A 61 7.95 -5.28 -13.21
CA MET A 61 7.10 -6.44 -13.51
C MET A 61 6.59 -6.37 -14.95
N LYS A 62 6.43 -7.57 -15.55
CA LYS A 62 5.87 -7.78 -16.88
C LYS A 62 4.54 -8.51 -16.75
N VAL A 63 3.45 -7.93 -17.24
CA VAL A 63 2.08 -8.44 -17.07
C VAL A 63 1.35 -8.40 -18.39
N THR A 64 0.54 -9.41 -18.72
CA THR A 64 -0.25 -9.42 -19.95
C THR A 64 -1.38 -8.40 -19.91
N PHE A 65 -1.83 -7.93 -21.07
CA PHE A 65 -3.01 -7.07 -21.14
C PHE A 65 -4.26 -7.77 -20.57
N ASN A 66 -4.39 -9.08 -20.76
CA ASN A 66 -5.53 -9.83 -20.24
C ASN A 66 -5.55 -9.84 -18.70
N ASP A 67 -4.41 -10.11 -18.07
CA ASP A 67 -4.34 -10.12 -16.60
C ASP A 67 -4.63 -8.74 -16.00
N ILE A 68 -4.12 -7.68 -16.63
CA ILE A 68 -4.41 -6.31 -16.19
C ILE A 68 -5.90 -5.97 -16.40
N ILE A 69 -6.51 -6.37 -17.50
CA ILE A 69 -7.94 -6.11 -17.74
C ILE A 69 -8.78 -6.85 -16.69
N GLU A 70 -8.49 -8.12 -16.39
CA GLU A 70 -9.19 -8.87 -15.36
C GLU A 70 -9.03 -8.22 -13.97
N ALA A 71 -7.80 -7.83 -13.60
CA ALA A 71 -7.56 -7.09 -12.35
C ALA A 71 -8.31 -5.74 -12.32
N TRP A 72 -8.42 -5.06 -13.46
CA TRP A 72 -8.99 -3.71 -13.55
C TRP A 72 -10.52 -3.68 -13.56
N LYS A 73 -11.19 -4.79 -13.83
CA LYS A 73 -12.64 -4.94 -13.59
C LYS A 73 -12.97 -4.66 -12.13
N ALA A 74 -12.10 -5.13 -11.23
CA ALA A 74 -12.18 -4.89 -9.80
C ALA A 74 -13.57 -5.17 -9.21
N GLU A 75 -14.26 -6.20 -9.72
CA GLU A 75 -15.65 -6.52 -9.38
C GLU A 75 -15.79 -6.97 -7.93
N ALA A 76 -14.78 -7.66 -7.40
CA ALA A 76 -14.76 -8.14 -6.02
C ALA A 76 -14.41 -7.06 -4.99
N ILE A 77 -14.16 -5.80 -5.41
CA ILE A 77 -13.79 -4.71 -4.49
C ILE A 77 -15.04 -3.88 -4.19
N ASP A 78 -15.72 -4.20 -3.11
CA ASP A 78 -16.98 -3.55 -2.71
C ASP A 78 -16.82 -2.07 -2.35
N TYR A 79 -15.66 -1.70 -1.79
CA TYR A 79 -15.36 -0.34 -1.32
C TYR A 79 -14.66 0.54 -2.35
N LYS A 80 -14.47 0.07 -3.58
CA LYS A 80 -13.77 0.82 -4.63
C LYS A 80 -14.46 2.14 -4.97
N ARG A 81 -13.63 3.14 -5.25
CA ARG A 81 -14.07 4.43 -5.77
C ARG A 81 -13.73 4.53 -7.25
N GLY A 82 -14.74 4.35 -8.10
CA GLY A 82 -14.57 4.30 -9.54
C GLY A 82 -14.12 2.93 -10.06
N ALA A 83 -14.04 2.80 -11.39
CA ALA A 83 -13.58 1.63 -12.10
C ALA A 83 -12.80 2.08 -13.33
N TYR A 84 -11.88 1.25 -13.81
CA TYR A 84 -11.08 1.50 -15.01
C TYR A 84 -10.41 2.88 -15.03
N SER A 85 -9.90 3.34 -13.88
CA SER A 85 -9.30 4.67 -13.78
C SER A 85 -7.83 4.66 -14.20
N MET A 86 -7.45 5.70 -14.94
CA MET A 86 -6.12 5.89 -15.49
C MET A 86 -5.71 7.35 -15.32
N TRP A 87 -4.51 7.57 -14.78
CA TRP A 87 -3.94 8.91 -14.62
C TRP A 87 -2.59 8.97 -15.32
N GLY A 88 -2.41 9.97 -16.14
CA GLY A 88 -1.18 10.26 -16.87
C GLY A 88 -0.97 11.75 -17.03
N ASN A 89 0.02 12.14 -17.85
CA ASN A 89 0.37 13.54 -18.10
C ASN A 89 0.70 14.34 -16.83
N PHE A 90 1.38 13.70 -15.87
CA PHE A 90 1.76 14.34 -14.62
C PHE A 90 2.70 15.52 -14.88
N LYS A 91 2.38 16.68 -14.32
CA LYS A 91 3.23 17.87 -14.34
C LYS A 91 3.82 18.12 -12.97
N LYS A 92 5.13 18.31 -12.90
CA LYS A 92 5.80 18.69 -11.66
C LYS A 92 5.42 20.13 -11.31
N VAL A 93 4.65 20.31 -10.26
CA VAL A 93 4.17 21.64 -9.82
C VAL A 93 5.01 22.23 -8.69
N LYS A 94 5.78 21.41 -7.96
CA LYS A 94 6.60 21.84 -6.81
C LYS A 94 7.80 20.92 -6.63
N THR A 95 8.91 21.46 -6.13
CA THR A 95 10.08 20.71 -5.65
C THR A 95 10.33 21.14 -4.21
N PRO A 96 9.63 20.53 -3.24
CA PRO A 96 9.83 20.87 -1.85
C PRO A 96 11.22 20.41 -1.36
N SER A 97 11.80 21.17 -0.45
CA SER A 97 12.97 20.73 0.31
C SER A 97 12.60 19.60 1.27
N GLN A 98 13.59 18.86 1.76
CA GLN A 98 13.36 17.82 2.77
C GLN A 98 12.72 18.39 4.04
N THR A 99 13.13 19.58 4.47
CA THR A 99 12.54 20.26 5.63
C THR A 99 11.05 20.57 5.42
N GLU A 100 10.67 21.08 4.24
CA GLU A 100 9.25 21.32 3.92
C GLU A 100 8.43 20.02 3.90
N ILE A 101 8.98 18.92 3.32
CA ILE A 101 8.33 17.60 3.32
C ILE A 101 8.12 17.13 4.76
N TYR A 102 9.15 17.24 5.62
CA TYR A 102 9.06 16.87 7.02
C TYR A 102 8.00 17.67 7.76
N GLN A 103 8.04 19.01 7.66
CA GLN A 103 7.11 19.89 8.35
C GLN A 103 5.66 19.62 7.94
N GLU A 104 5.41 19.48 6.65
CA GLU A 104 4.06 19.20 6.15
C GLU A 104 3.57 17.81 6.56
N THR A 105 4.45 16.80 6.51
CA THR A 105 4.15 15.46 6.98
C THR A 105 3.82 15.45 8.48
N ALA A 106 4.64 16.12 9.29
CA ALA A 106 4.41 16.24 10.73
C ALA A 106 3.07 16.94 11.03
N ARG A 107 2.72 18.00 10.29
CA ARG A 107 1.44 18.71 10.40
C ARG A 107 0.25 17.78 10.09
N ILE A 108 0.33 17.03 8.98
CA ILE A 108 -0.72 16.09 8.57
C ILE A 108 -0.89 14.97 9.60
N MET A 109 0.19 14.38 10.07
CA MET A 109 0.16 13.29 11.05
C MET A 109 -0.38 13.77 12.39
N LYS A 110 0.04 14.97 12.85
CA LYS A 110 -0.50 15.58 14.07
C LYS A 110 -2.02 15.79 13.97
N ASN A 111 -2.50 16.34 12.87
CA ASN A 111 -3.93 16.56 12.65
C ASN A 111 -4.72 15.25 12.64
N ARG A 112 -4.20 14.21 11.97
CA ARG A 112 -4.82 12.87 11.96
C ARG A 112 -4.87 12.26 13.35
N TYR A 113 -3.80 12.41 14.14
CA TYR A 113 -3.75 11.92 15.52
C TYR A 113 -4.76 12.64 16.42
N LEU A 114 -4.83 13.96 16.34
CA LEU A 114 -5.74 14.76 17.16
C LEU A 114 -7.22 14.54 16.81
N ASN A 115 -7.52 14.28 15.53
CA ASN A 115 -8.90 14.07 15.03
C ASN A 115 -9.24 12.58 14.89
N GLY A 116 -8.30 11.68 15.19
CA GLY A 116 -8.50 10.24 15.13
C GLY A 116 -9.20 9.71 16.38
N GLN A 117 -9.76 8.49 16.27
CA GLN A 117 -10.31 7.77 17.41
C GLN A 117 -9.16 7.27 18.30
N SER A 118 -8.88 7.98 19.39
CA SER A 118 -7.90 7.54 20.39
C SER A 118 -8.44 6.29 21.12
N GLY A 119 -7.55 5.33 21.37
CA GLY A 119 -7.89 4.14 22.17
C GLY A 119 -8.38 2.93 21.39
N VAL A 120 -8.62 3.02 20.07
CA VAL A 120 -9.08 1.86 19.26
C VAL A 120 -8.14 0.67 19.38
N LEU A 121 -6.83 0.88 19.28
CA LEU A 121 -5.85 -0.21 19.44
C LEU A 121 -5.87 -0.80 20.84
N LYS A 122 -6.02 0.03 21.87
CA LYS A 122 -6.11 -0.42 23.27
C LYS A 122 -7.39 -1.22 23.51
N TYR A 123 -8.51 -0.76 22.98
CA TYR A 123 -9.78 -1.50 23.03
C TYR A 123 -9.66 -2.83 22.29
N TYR A 124 -9.12 -2.83 21.07
CA TYR A 124 -8.93 -4.04 20.30
C TYR A 124 -8.03 -5.05 21.00
N ALA A 125 -6.89 -4.58 21.56
CA ALA A 125 -5.99 -5.44 22.33
C ALA A 125 -6.70 -6.09 23.53
N LYS A 126 -7.58 -5.35 24.23
CA LYS A 126 -8.40 -5.90 25.32
C LYS A 126 -9.34 -6.99 24.83
N VAL A 127 -10.09 -6.73 23.74
CA VAL A 127 -11.01 -7.70 23.15
C VAL A 127 -10.29 -8.97 22.73
N VAL A 128 -9.10 -8.84 22.12
CA VAL A 128 -8.28 -10.00 21.72
C VAL A 128 -7.76 -10.76 22.93
N ALA A 129 -7.36 -10.08 24.00
CA ALA A 129 -6.91 -10.73 25.24
C ALA A 129 -8.02 -11.53 25.94
N GLU A 130 -9.26 -11.04 25.88
CA GLU A 130 -10.42 -11.68 26.49
C GLU A 130 -11.01 -12.81 25.65
N ASN A 131 -11.04 -12.68 24.34
CA ASN A 131 -11.79 -13.55 23.42
C ASN A 131 -10.91 -14.33 22.42
N GLY A 132 -9.61 -14.00 22.34
CA GLY A 132 -8.72 -14.50 21.30
C GLY A 132 -9.00 -13.89 19.93
N LEU A 133 -8.35 -14.43 18.92
CA LEU A 133 -8.57 -14.11 17.51
C LEU A 133 -9.39 -15.22 16.85
N ASN A 134 -10.43 -14.89 16.11
CA ASN A 134 -11.07 -15.83 15.21
C ASN A 134 -10.21 -16.11 13.96
N THR A 135 -10.62 -17.08 13.12
CA THR A 135 -9.84 -17.52 11.96
C THR A 135 -9.60 -16.38 10.96
N GLU A 136 -10.63 -15.59 10.68
CA GLU A 136 -10.55 -14.45 9.74
C GLU A 136 -9.59 -13.36 10.25
N GLN A 137 -9.70 -13.01 11.53
CA GLN A 137 -8.79 -12.07 12.17
C GLN A 137 -7.33 -12.57 12.17
N LYS A 138 -7.11 -13.86 12.43
CA LYS A 138 -5.77 -14.46 12.34
C LYS A 138 -5.20 -14.32 10.93
N GLN A 139 -5.96 -14.68 9.91
CA GLN A 139 -5.55 -14.55 8.52
C GLN A 139 -5.25 -13.10 8.16
N LEU A 140 -6.12 -12.15 8.52
CA LEU A 140 -5.91 -10.73 8.27
C LEU A 140 -4.61 -10.22 8.93
N HIS A 141 -4.33 -10.62 10.16
CA HIS A 141 -3.12 -10.20 10.87
C HIS A 141 -1.86 -10.89 10.34
N GLN A 142 -1.96 -12.16 9.97
CA GLN A 142 -0.87 -12.95 9.42
C GLN A 142 -0.43 -12.41 8.05
N TYR A 143 -1.37 -12.14 7.17
CA TYR A 143 -1.03 -11.81 5.79
C TYR A 143 -0.95 -10.31 5.50
N PHE A 144 -1.58 -9.48 6.32
CA PHE A 144 -1.71 -8.06 6.02
C PHE A 144 -1.35 -7.14 7.18
N SER A 145 -2.16 -7.10 8.25
CA SER A 145 -2.15 -6.00 9.21
C SER A 145 -0.82 -5.83 9.96
N PHE A 146 -0.31 -6.87 10.59
CA PHE A 146 0.89 -6.77 11.42
C PHE A 146 2.15 -6.61 10.58
N LYS A 147 2.26 -7.34 9.47
CA LYS A 147 3.35 -7.17 8.51
C LYS A 147 3.41 -5.73 7.99
N LEU A 148 2.27 -5.20 7.55
CA LEU A 148 2.19 -3.83 7.03
C LEU A 148 2.49 -2.79 8.11
N ALA A 149 2.00 -2.99 9.34
CA ALA A 149 2.30 -2.10 10.47
C ALA A 149 3.79 -2.10 10.80
N ALA A 150 4.46 -3.26 10.81
CA ALA A 150 5.89 -3.37 11.05
C ALA A 150 6.69 -2.60 9.99
N VAL A 151 6.43 -2.83 8.70
CA VAL A 151 7.12 -2.18 7.59
C VAL A 151 6.89 -0.66 7.59
N ARG A 152 5.66 -0.20 7.80
CA ARG A 152 5.35 1.23 7.86
C ARG A 152 6.04 1.95 9.02
N ASN A 153 6.10 1.33 10.19
CA ASN A 153 6.84 1.90 11.31
C ASN A 153 8.35 1.93 11.07
N LEU A 154 8.91 0.91 10.41
CA LEU A 154 10.32 0.90 10.02
C LEU A 154 10.65 2.03 9.01
N TYR A 155 9.81 2.24 8.00
CA TYR A 155 10.01 3.36 7.07
C TYR A 155 9.85 4.73 7.74
N LEU A 156 8.88 4.84 8.64
CA LEU A 156 8.69 6.08 9.39
C LEU A 156 9.86 6.35 10.34
N SER A 157 10.48 5.34 10.94
CA SER A 157 11.70 5.52 11.75
C SER A 157 12.85 6.09 10.91
N LYS A 158 13.05 5.56 9.71
CA LYS A 158 14.06 6.07 8.76
C LYS A 158 13.79 7.52 8.35
N PHE A 159 12.54 7.87 8.09
CA PHE A 159 12.14 9.24 7.75
C PHE A 159 12.37 10.21 8.90
N LEU A 160 12.14 9.80 10.15
CA LEU A 160 12.30 10.63 11.34
C LEU A 160 13.76 10.78 11.79
N LYS A 161 14.66 9.91 11.34
CA LYS A 161 16.02 9.76 11.87
C LYS A 161 16.80 11.06 11.99
N GLU A 162 16.68 11.96 11.02
CA GLU A 162 17.42 13.22 10.98
C GLU A 162 16.73 14.36 11.75
N HIS A 163 15.45 14.20 12.08
CA HIS A 163 14.63 15.30 12.60
C HIS A 163 14.09 15.05 14.01
N GLU A 164 13.84 13.79 14.38
CA GLU A 164 13.15 13.42 15.62
C GLU A 164 13.69 12.10 16.22
N PRO A 165 14.83 12.15 16.94
CA PRO A 165 15.47 10.92 17.47
C PRO A 165 14.59 10.09 18.42
N LYS A 166 13.75 10.74 19.24
CA LYS A 166 12.81 10.03 20.13
C LYS A 166 11.73 9.30 19.34
N GLY A 167 11.15 9.97 18.34
CA GLY A 167 10.19 9.39 17.43
C GLY A 167 10.78 8.24 16.63
N THR A 168 12.02 8.33 16.19
CA THR A 168 12.77 7.28 15.51
C THR A 168 12.79 6.00 16.36
N ARG A 169 13.28 6.07 17.60
CA ARG A 169 13.35 4.91 18.51
C ARG A 169 11.98 4.29 18.78
N LEU A 170 10.97 5.12 19.06
CA LEU A 170 9.60 4.63 19.26
C LEU A 170 9.08 3.86 18.04
N LYS A 171 9.38 4.32 16.82
CA LYS A 171 8.96 3.65 15.59
C LYS A 171 9.71 2.36 15.33
N GLU A 172 10.98 2.27 15.70
CA GLU A 172 11.76 1.02 15.65
C GLU A 172 11.22 -0.02 16.65
N GLU A 173 10.88 0.40 17.86
CA GLU A 173 10.24 -0.47 18.85
C GLU A 173 8.88 -0.98 18.35
N LEU A 174 8.04 -0.10 17.82
CA LEU A 174 6.75 -0.49 17.24
C LEU A 174 6.91 -1.44 16.04
N ALA A 175 7.89 -1.21 15.17
CA ALA A 175 8.17 -2.11 14.06
C ALA A 175 8.55 -3.52 14.57
N THR A 176 9.37 -3.60 15.60
CA THR A 176 9.77 -4.86 16.24
C THR A 176 8.57 -5.58 16.86
N LEU A 177 7.74 -4.87 17.64
CA LEU A 177 6.56 -5.45 18.28
C LEU A 177 5.55 -5.98 17.26
N PHE A 178 5.26 -5.23 16.19
CA PHE A 178 4.37 -5.70 15.13
C PHE A 178 4.97 -6.88 14.36
N GLY A 179 6.29 -6.91 14.15
CA GLY A 179 7.00 -8.04 13.57
C GLY A 179 6.88 -9.30 14.43
N GLN A 180 7.03 -9.20 15.75
CA GLN A 180 6.83 -10.29 16.69
C GLN A 180 5.38 -10.79 16.71
N ALA A 181 4.41 -9.87 16.70
CA ALA A 181 3.00 -10.21 16.63
C ALA A 181 2.67 -10.94 15.31
N HIS A 182 3.24 -10.49 14.18
CA HIS A 182 3.12 -11.20 12.91
C HIS A 182 3.64 -12.64 13.00
N LEU A 183 4.86 -12.83 13.49
CA LEU A 183 5.46 -14.16 13.64
C LEU A 183 4.65 -15.07 14.59
N SER A 184 3.99 -14.50 15.60
CA SER A 184 3.12 -15.25 16.50
C SER A 184 1.85 -15.74 15.83
N CYS A 185 1.35 -15.05 14.79
CA CYS A 185 0.21 -15.49 14.00
C CYS A 185 0.54 -16.61 12.99
N LEU A 186 1.84 -16.87 12.74
CA LEU A 186 2.30 -17.95 11.86
C LEU A 186 2.37 -19.31 12.57
N LYS A 187 2.28 -19.34 13.89
CA LYS A 187 2.27 -20.54 14.74
C LYS A 187 0.84 -21.00 15.00
#